data_b110a6b9c4596a4e0af276e554e72fbd
#
_entry.id   b110a6b9c4596a4e0af276e554e72fbd
#
_cell.length_a   1.000
_cell.length_b   1.000
_cell.length_c   1.000
_cell.angle_alpha   90.00
_cell.angle_beta   90.00
_cell.angle_gamma   90.00
#
_symmetry.space_group_name_H-M   'P 1'
#
loop_
_entity.id
_entity.type
_entity.pdbx_description
1 polymer ?
#
loop_
_entity_poly.entity_id
_entity_poly.type
_entity_poly.pdbx_seq_one_letter_code
_entity_poly.pdbx_strand_id
1 'polypeptide(L)'
;MAVVAALGDLERGLFDRAGARLVKEAEIAVRPCRGGLDPREGVQEGRGKRAPADGEVAPRPLRLRPPESVAGHLEGAHAVVFDTEFGLGHEREDSGAEKGWERRRSAIMAGTPARDVHVGYCSPPPVTVLDPLFALSPLDGRYAHELDELRPLLGEHALMAARWRVEIAWILELDTLEPPLFPRLSDGARAELERWARTFSLDDARAIKARETATAHDVKAVEYVLRERARADPGLAATVPFWHFACTSEDINSAAYALLLGAARREALLPALDALLAWLDRAARDEAGTAMLARTHGQPASPTTLGKEWAVFAARFRHARARLERAPLRAKFSGAVGNYNAHRLVRPDVPWPERTARFLARLGLEAHPLTTQIEPHDGVAEYCDALAAVNTVALDLARDVWGYVALGVFRQRARAGEVGSSTMPHKINPIRFENAEGNLGVANALLRHFADKLPVSRWQRDLSDSTTLRNLPVAFAHSWLAWRMIRRGLEDLVPDRSALSSELDAHPEVLAEAIQTALRAAGDAEAYERLRDLTRGRTTTTAELRALVEGLPLPPELKERLLGLEPAAYLGYAAELARGETGSPPA
;
A
#
# COMPACT_ATOMS: atom_id res chain seq x y z
N MET A 1 12.56 -12.75 1.90
CA MET A 1 13.00 -13.51 0.72
C MET A 1 13.60 -14.89 1.07
N ALA A 2 14.35 -15.04 2.15
CA ALA A 2 14.90 -16.36 2.54
C ALA A 2 13.83 -17.38 2.94
N VAL A 3 12.74 -16.98 3.57
CA VAL A 3 11.62 -17.88 3.96
C VAL A 3 10.78 -18.28 2.75
N VAL A 4 10.62 -17.42 1.76
CA VAL A 4 9.92 -17.75 0.51
C VAL A 4 10.80 -18.65 -0.39
N ALA A 5 12.11 -18.47 -0.37
CA ALA A 5 13.05 -19.37 -1.05
C ALA A 5 13.12 -20.75 -0.37
N ALA A 6 13.09 -20.79 0.97
CA ALA A 6 13.09 -22.05 1.73
C ALA A 6 11.78 -22.83 1.56
N LEU A 7 10.64 -22.17 1.45
CA LEU A 7 9.36 -22.81 1.12
C LEU A 7 9.31 -23.28 -0.34
N GLY A 8 9.90 -22.54 -1.27
CA GLY A 8 10.01 -22.94 -2.67
C GLY A 8 10.94 -24.13 -2.90
N ASP A 9 11.96 -24.29 -2.08
CA ASP A 9 12.87 -25.43 -2.14
C ASP A 9 12.34 -26.67 -1.39
N LEU A 10 11.50 -26.48 -0.37
CA LEU A 10 10.74 -27.56 0.28
C LEU A 10 9.63 -28.12 -0.63
N GLU A 11 8.93 -27.26 -1.37
CA GLU A 11 7.96 -27.71 -2.36
C GLU A 11 8.65 -28.44 -3.52
N ARG A 12 9.79 -27.97 -4.01
CA ARG A 12 10.58 -28.69 -5.05
C ARG A 12 11.10 -30.02 -4.56
N GLY A 13 11.57 -30.14 -3.34
CA GLY A 13 12.09 -31.39 -2.76
C GLY A 13 11.01 -32.43 -2.47
N LEU A 14 9.77 -32.05 -2.25
CA LEU A 14 8.62 -32.95 -2.08
C LEU A 14 8.02 -33.38 -3.42
N PHE A 15 8.07 -32.53 -4.46
CA PHE A 15 7.60 -32.90 -5.80
C PHE A 15 8.52 -33.85 -6.54
N ASP A 16 9.85 -33.79 -6.33
CA ASP A 16 10.80 -34.65 -7.03
C ASP A 16 10.75 -36.15 -6.61
N ARG A 17 10.16 -36.48 -5.46
CA ARG A 17 10.00 -37.88 -5.04
C ARG A 17 8.65 -38.53 -5.32
N ALA A 18 7.61 -37.70 -5.50
CA ALA A 18 6.27 -38.18 -5.84
C ALA A 18 5.87 -37.95 -7.31
N GLY A 19 6.51 -37.02 -7.99
CA GLY A 19 6.17 -36.57 -9.34
C GLY A 19 6.73 -37.36 -10.50
N ALA A 20 7.74 -38.21 -10.27
CA ALA A 20 8.37 -38.97 -11.35
C ALA A 20 7.47 -40.04 -12.02
N ARG A 21 6.30 -40.32 -11.45
CA ARG A 21 5.29 -41.20 -12.06
C ARG A 21 4.13 -40.47 -12.74
N LEU A 22 3.80 -39.25 -12.32
CA LEU A 22 2.68 -38.50 -12.87
C LEU A 22 3.05 -37.62 -14.08
N VAL A 23 4.31 -37.18 -14.19
CA VAL A 23 4.77 -36.35 -15.32
C VAL A 23 4.89 -37.15 -16.61
N LYS A 24 5.11 -38.48 -16.56
CA LYS A 24 5.14 -39.33 -17.76
C LYS A 24 3.78 -39.58 -18.42
N GLU A 25 2.68 -39.42 -17.69
CA GLU A 25 1.32 -39.57 -18.24
C GLU A 25 0.72 -38.27 -18.75
N ALA A 26 1.23 -37.10 -18.33
CA ALA A 26 0.74 -35.79 -18.79
C ALA A 26 1.41 -35.28 -20.07
N GLU A 27 2.61 -35.76 -20.45
CA GLU A 27 3.30 -35.36 -21.67
C GLU A 27 2.69 -35.95 -22.97
N ILE A 28 1.73 -36.87 -22.87
CA ILE A 28 1.09 -37.48 -24.07
C ILE A 28 -0.12 -36.67 -24.57
N ALA A 29 -0.61 -35.67 -23.84
CA ALA A 29 -1.86 -34.97 -24.15
C ALA A 29 -1.74 -33.57 -24.77
N VAL A 30 -0.53 -33.00 -24.92
CA VAL A 30 -0.37 -31.66 -25.51
C VAL A 30 0.59 -31.67 -26.69
N ARG A 31 0.07 -31.79 -27.90
CA ARG A 31 0.81 -31.47 -29.12
C ARG A 31 0.67 -29.97 -29.41
N PRO A 32 1.77 -29.20 -29.49
CA PRO A 32 1.69 -27.83 -29.98
C PRO A 32 1.64 -27.81 -31.51
N CYS A 33 0.66 -27.11 -32.07
CA CYS A 33 0.68 -26.70 -33.48
C CYS A 33 1.85 -25.74 -33.69
N ARG A 34 2.90 -26.19 -34.35
CA ARG A 34 3.95 -25.32 -34.89
C ARG A 34 3.50 -24.85 -36.27
N GLY A 35 3.21 -23.59 -36.41
CA GLY A 35 3.23 -22.85 -37.68
C GLY A 35 4.26 -21.75 -37.54
N GLY A 36 5.48 -22.00 -38.00
CA GLY A 36 6.53 -20.99 -38.07
C GLY A 36 6.27 -20.04 -39.25
N LEU A 37 6.41 -18.76 -39.02
CA LEU A 37 6.60 -17.75 -40.07
C LEU A 37 7.99 -17.15 -39.90
N ASP A 38 8.80 -17.33 -40.93
CA ASP A 38 10.13 -16.76 -41.13
C ASP A 38 9.96 -15.28 -41.56
N PRO A 39 10.66 -14.32 -40.96
CA PRO A 39 10.59 -12.92 -41.36
C PRO A 39 11.74 -12.56 -42.31
N ARG A 40 11.58 -12.82 -43.59
CA ARG A 40 12.32 -12.15 -44.71
C ARG A 40 11.60 -12.38 -46.01
N GLU A 41 11.06 -11.28 -46.56
CA GLU A 41 10.93 -10.88 -47.98
C GLU A 41 9.73 -9.96 -48.11
N GLY A 42 9.93 -8.69 -48.41
CA GLY A 42 9.93 -8.20 -49.82
C GLY A 42 8.65 -7.48 -50.12
N VAL A 43 8.71 -6.15 -50.10
CA VAL A 43 7.73 -5.18 -50.61
C VAL A 43 7.41 -5.44 -52.08
N GLN A 44 6.13 -5.49 -52.45
CA GLN A 44 5.67 -4.93 -53.73
C GLN A 44 4.17 -4.54 -53.72
N GLU A 45 3.89 -3.34 -54.25
CA GLU A 45 2.59 -2.73 -54.49
C GLU A 45 1.81 -3.42 -55.58
N GLY A 46 0.47 -3.40 -55.48
CA GLY A 46 -0.40 -3.83 -56.61
C GLY A 46 -1.87 -3.55 -56.35
N ARG A 47 -2.38 -2.59 -57.08
CA ARG A 47 -3.75 -2.05 -57.13
C ARG A 47 -4.86 -3.06 -57.47
N GLY A 48 -5.98 -2.93 -56.78
CA GLY A 48 -7.33 -2.82 -57.35
C GLY A 48 -8.08 -4.07 -57.77
N LYS A 49 -9.27 -4.33 -57.18
CA LYS A 49 -10.58 -4.32 -57.83
C LYS A 49 -11.70 -4.79 -56.86
N ARG A 50 -12.89 -4.27 -57.15
CA ARG A 50 -14.16 -4.31 -56.44
C ARG A 50 -14.80 -5.71 -56.31
N ALA A 51 -15.73 -5.74 -55.34
CA ALA A 51 -16.68 -6.76 -54.90
C ALA A 51 -17.54 -7.42 -56.02
N PRO A 52 -18.30 -8.49 -55.69
CA PRO A 52 -19.64 -8.28 -55.18
C PRO A 52 -20.09 -9.19 -54.03
N ALA A 53 -21.31 -8.83 -53.57
CA ALA A 53 -22.05 -9.26 -52.41
C ALA A 53 -22.64 -10.68 -52.50
N ASP A 54 -23.16 -11.06 -51.30
CA ASP A 54 -24.27 -11.97 -50.99
C ASP A 54 -23.92 -13.30 -50.34
N GLY A 55 -24.53 -13.51 -49.16
CA GLY A 55 -24.65 -14.82 -48.52
C GLY A 55 -24.69 -14.81 -46.99
N GLU A 56 -25.83 -14.45 -46.42
CA GLU A 56 -26.14 -14.70 -45.00
C GLU A 56 -26.01 -16.17 -44.62
N VAL A 57 -25.23 -16.49 -43.60
CA VAL A 57 -25.45 -17.70 -42.78
C VAL A 57 -25.11 -17.36 -41.33
N ALA A 58 -26.15 -17.35 -40.51
CA ALA A 58 -26.04 -17.17 -39.06
C ALA A 58 -25.41 -18.39 -38.38
N PRO A 59 -24.49 -18.23 -37.40
CA PRO A 59 -24.01 -19.34 -36.58
C PRO A 59 -24.98 -19.64 -35.43
N ARG A 60 -25.35 -20.92 -35.30
CA ARG A 60 -26.14 -21.47 -34.20
C ARG A 60 -25.33 -21.45 -32.87
N PRO A 61 -25.95 -21.20 -31.70
CA PRO A 61 -25.27 -21.21 -30.44
C PRO A 61 -24.95 -22.64 -29.97
N LEU A 62 -23.69 -22.88 -29.63
CA LEU A 62 -23.24 -24.07 -28.92
C LEU A 62 -23.77 -24.07 -27.46
N ARG A 63 -24.64 -25.01 -27.14
CA ARG A 63 -25.03 -25.29 -25.75
C ARG A 63 -23.94 -26.12 -25.07
N LEU A 64 -23.24 -25.54 -24.12
CA LEU A 64 -22.40 -26.28 -23.18
C LEU A 64 -23.30 -26.84 -22.08
N ARG A 65 -23.25 -28.17 -21.88
CA ARG A 65 -23.84 -28.84 -20.71
C ARG A 65 -22.91 -28.68 -19.52
N PRO A 66 -23.43 -28.50 -18.27
CA PRO A 66 -22.60 -28.51 -17.08
C PRO A 66 -22.11 -29.93 -16.75
N PRO A 67 -20.94 -30.10 -16.14
CA PRO A 67 -20.48 -31.41 -15.68
C PRO A 67 -21.25 -31.85 -14.43
N GLU A 68 -21.61 -33.11 -14.39
CA GLU A 68 -22.30 -33.78 -13.29
C GLU A 68 -21.40 -33.84 -12.04
N SER A 69 -22.02 -33.61 -10.89
CA SER A 69 -21.42 -33.68 -9.56
C SER A 69 -20.99 -35.11 -9.24
N VAL A 70 -19.73 -35.33 -8.96
CA VAL A 70 -19.25 -36.54 -8.29
C VAL A 70 -19.17 -36.23 -6.79
N ALA A 71 -20.19 -36.68 -6.06
CA ALA A 71 -20.12 -36.79 -4.61
C ALA A 71 -19.47 -38.13 -4.27
N GLY A 72 -18.25 -38.09 -3.76
CA GLY A 72 -17.51 -39.23 -3.24
C GLY A 72 -16.91 -38.90 -1.88
N HIS A 73 -17.33 -39.67 -0.89
CA HIS A 73 -16.88 -39.62 0.50
C HIS A 73 -15.36 -39.64 0.64
N LEU A 74 -14.82 -38.76 1.46
CA LEU A 74 -13.52 -38.90 2.10
C LEU A 74 -13.69 -38.72 3.61
N GLU A 75 -13.87 -39.82 4.31
CA GLU A 75 -13.62 -39.94 5.74
C GLU A 75 -12.12 -40.21 5.95
N GLY A 76 -11.52 -39.53 6.90
CA GLY A 76 -10.24 -39.91 7.51
C GLY A 76 -9.03 -39.05 7.16
N ALA A 77 -8.89 -37.86 7.76
CA ALA A 77 -7.62 -37.17 7.86
C ALA A 77 -7.10 -37.25 9.30
N HIS A 78 -6.09 -38.08 9.52
CA HIS A 78 -5.33 -38.11 10.78
C HIS A 78 -4.37 -36.90 10.83
N ALA A 79 -4.49 -36.12 11.89
CA ALA A 79 -3.55 -35.07 12.22
C ALA A 79 -2.22 -35.67 12.67
N VAL A 80 -1.12 -35.30 12.02
CA VAL A 80 0.25 -35.62 12.46
C VAL A 80 0.78 -34.42 13.25
N VAL A 81 1.03 -34.63 14.53
CA VAL A 81 1.69 -33.68 15.41
C VAL A 81 3.20 -33.87 15.25
N PHE A 82 3.93 -32.83 14.90
CA PHE A 82 5.40 -32.81 14.92
C PHE A 82 5.87 -32.24 16.25
N ASP A 83 6.52 -33.09 17.04
CA ASP A 83 7.36 -32.67 18.16
C ASP A 83 8.79 -32.45 17.66
N THR A 84 9.31 -31.26 17.81
CA THR A 84 10.70 -30.92 17.51
C THR A 84 11.47 -30.69 18.81
N GLU A 85 12.19 -31.71 19.26
CA GLU A 85 13.30 -31.51 20.19
C GLU A 85 14.63 -31.60 19.44
N PHE A 86 15.38 -30.51 19.47
CA PHE A 86 16.78 -30.45 19.02
C PHE A 86 17.70 -30.78 20.20
N GLY A 87 18.42 -31.90 20.08
CA GLY A 87 19.53 -32.23 20.97
C GLY A 87 20.76 -32.63 20.14
N LEU A 88 21.77 -31.75 20.13
CA LEU A 88 23.11 -32.05 19.63
C LEU A 88 23.93 -32.72 20.74
N GLY A 89 24.49 -33.89 20.47
CA GLY A 89 25.48 -34.51 21.34
C GLY A 89 26.15 -35.68 20.65
N HIS A 90 27.42 -35.52 20.37
CA HIS A 90 28.33 -36.52 19.80
C HIS A 90 28.67 -37.64 20.79
N GLU A 91 28.94 -38.82 20.22
CA GLU A 91 29.90 -39.87 20.55
C GLU A 91 29.44 -41.19 21.17
N ARG A 92 29.75 -42.25 20.39
CA ARG A 92 30.27 -43.62 20.67
C ARG A 92 29.37 -44.70 21.26
N GLU A 93 29.30 -45.74 20.43
CA GLU A 93 29.16 -47.17 20.68
C GLU A 93 28.93 -47.62 22.13
N ASP A 94 27.79 -48.28 22.36
CA ASP A 94 27.85 -49.62 23.00
C ASP A 94 26.55 -50.43 22.75
N SER A 95 26.71 -51.72 22.55
CA SER A 95 25.77 -52.72 22.11
C SER A 95 24.89 -53.25 23.27
N GLY A 96 24.05 -52.43 23.84
CA GLY A 96 23.16 -52.84 24.94
C GLY A 96 21.72 -52.31 24.89
N ALA A 97 21.40 -51.47 23.92
CA ALA A 97 20.18 -50.69 23.91
C ALA A 97 18.92 -51.36 23.36
N GLU A 98 19.03 -52.46 22.60
CA GLU A 98 17.86 -53.09 21.96
C GLU A 98 16.92 -53.82 22.91
N LYS A 99 17.42 -54.40 24.00
CA LYS A 99 16.57 -55.13 24.97
C LYS A 99 15.82 -54.22 25.96
N GLY A 100 16.21 -52.96 26.06
CA GLY A 100 15.55 -51.98 26.89
C GLY A 100 14.31 -51.32 26.24
N TRP A 101 14.28 -51.30 24.93
CA TRP A 101 13.22 -50.63 24.16
C TRP A 101 11.94 -51.47 24.08
N GLU A 102 12.04 -52.76 23.92
CA GLU A 102 10.87 -53.66 23.89
C GLU A 102 10.13 -53.73 25.25
N ARG A 103 10.87 -53.65 26.39
CA ARG A 103 10.23 -53.60 27.72
C ARG A 103 9.51 -52.28 27.99
N ARG A 104 9.97 -51.18 27.43
CA ARG A 104 9.28 -49.88 27.56
C ARG A 104 8.05 -49.78 26.68
N ARG A 105 8.08 -50.44 25.51
CA ARG A 105 6.92 -50.48 24.60
C ARG A 105 5.76 -51.27 25.20
N SER A 106 6.03 -52.34 25.93
CA SER A 106 4.98 -53.13 26.60
C SER A 106 4.38 -52.43 27.86
N ALA A 107 5.12 -51.52 28.50
CA ALA A 107 4.63 -50.76 29.66
C ALA A 107 3.76 -49.57 29.25
N ILE A 108 3.97 -49.05 28.05
CA ILE A 108 3.18 -47.92 27.52
C ILE A 108 1.80 -48.37 27.00
N MET A 109 1.68 -49.67 26.64
CA MET A 109 0.42 -50.24 26.13
C MET A 109 -0.48 -50.83 27.22
N ALA A 110 -0.08 -50.83 28.49
CA ALA A 110 -0.94 -51.27 29.62
C ALA A 110 -1.52 -50.04 30.32
N GLY A 111 -2.62 -49.56 29.78
CA GLY A 111 -3.68 -48.71 30.29
C GLY A 111 -3.47 -47.94 31.60
N THR A 112 -2.88 -46.74 31.50
CA THR A 112 -3.23 -45.63 32.37
C THR A 112 -4.21 -44.77 31.56
N PRO A 113 -5.42 -44.45 32.04
CA PRO A 113 -6.32 -43.56 31.30
C PRO A 113 -5.64 -42.21 31.16
N ALA A 114 -5.45 -41.79 29.92
CA ALA A 114 -5.05 -40.43 29.61
C ALA A 114 -6.03 -39.50 30.36
N ARG A 115 -5.54 -38.74 31.33
CA ARG A 115 -6.29 -37.59 31.82
C ARG A 115 -6.41 -36.64 30.67
N ASP A 116 -7.61 -36.58 30.08
CA ASP A 116 -7.98 -35.50 29.19
C ASP A 116 -7.74 -34.20 29.94
N VAL A 117 -6.63 -33.53 29.61
CA VAL A 117 -6.43 -32.14 29.97
C VAL A 117 -7.38 -31.38 29.03
N HIS A 118 -8.64 -31.32 29.43
CA HIS A 118 -9.54 -30.31 28.91
C HIS A 118 -8.91 -28.97 29.27
N VAL A 119 -8.17 -28.36 28.33
CA VAL A 119 -7.95 -26.93 28.33
C VAL A 119 -9.34 -26.33 28.14
N GLY A 120 -10.05 -26.13 29.24
CA GLY A 120 -11.34 -25.47 29.23
C GLY A 120 -11.14 -24.09 28.64
N TYR A 121 -11.58 -23.90 27.41
CA TYR A 121 -11.79 -22.56 26.89
C TYR A 121 -12.80 -21.91 27.82
N CYS A 122 -12.32 -21.06 28.73
CA CYS A 122 -13.19 -20.20 29.52
C CYS A 122 -13.90 -19.30 28.50
N SER A 123 -15.21 -19.49 28.32
CA SER A 123 -15.98 -18.58 27.47
C SER A 123 -15.78 -17.17 28.00
N PRO A 124 -15.30 -16.24 27.20
CA PRO A 124 -15.12 -14.87 27.66
C PRO A 124 -16.48 -14.33 28.13
N PRO A 125 -16.50 -13.45 29.15
CA PRO A 125 -17.73 -12.81 29.58
C PRO A 125 -18.37 -12.07 28.40
N PRO A 126 -19.69 -11.89 28.35
CA PRO A 126 -20.34 -11.14 27.29
C PRO A 126 -19.75 -9.73 27.25
N VAL A 127 -19.06 -9.43 26.14
CA VAL A 127 -18.36 -8.13 25.95
C VAL A 127 -19.43 -7.10 25.59
N THR A 128 -19.84 -6.30 26.56
CA THR A 128 -20.79 -5.19 26.35
C THR A 128 -20.12 -3.94 25.76
N VAL A 129 -18.80 -3.81 25.94
CA VAL A 129 -17.92 -2.82 25.31
C VAL A 129 -16.72 -3.58 24.77
N LEU A 130 -16.33 -3.33 23.54
CA LEU A 130 -15.17 -4.01 22.95
C LEU A 130 -13.88 -3.56 23.67
N ASP A 131 -13.37 -4.42 24.54
CA ASP A 131 -12.02 -4.24 25.09
C ASP A 131 -11.00 -4.46 23.97
N PRO A 132 -9.99 -3.60 23.79
CA PRO A 132 -8.95 -3.75 22.79
C PRO A 132 -8.26 -5.12 22.77
N LEU A 133 -8.22 -5.83 23.90
CA LEU A 133 -7.66 -7.18 23.99
C LEU A 133 -8.49 -8.24 23.24
N PHE A 134 -9.77 -7.98 22.97
CA PHE A 134 -10.65 -8.83 22.16
C PHE A 134 -10.83 -8.36 20.73
N ALA A 135 -10.13 -7.29 20.32
CA ALA A 135 -10.21 -6.78 18.96
C ALA A 135 -9.59 -7.76 17.95
N LEU A 136 -10.32 -8.07 16.88
CA LEU A 136 -9.82 -8.92 15.79
C LEU A 136 -8.82 -8.18 14.91
N SER A 137 -8.98 -6.86 14.77
CA SER A 137 -8.02 -6.02 14.05
C SER A 137 -6.94 -5.50 14.99
N PRO A 138 -5.66 -5.61 14.64
CA PRO A 138 -4.58 -4.99 15.42
C PRO A 138 -4.68 -3.47 15.47
N LEU A 139 -5.39 -2.84 14.52
CA LEU A 139 -5.64 -1.39 14.51
C LEU A 139 -6.53 -0.94 15.67
N ASP A 140 -7.45 -1.80 16.12
CA ASP A 140 -8.33 -1.52 17.25
C ASP A 140 -7.88 -2.21 18.54
N GLY A 141 -6.84 -3.05 18.46
CA GLY A 141 -6.16 -3.70 19.57
C GLY A 141 -4.77 -3.09 19.82
N ARG A 142 -3.74 -3.81 19.40
CA ARG A 142 -2.32 -3.49 19.64
C ARG A 142 -1.91 -2.06 19.26
N TYR A 143 -2.44 -1.52 18.16
CA TYR A 143 -2.08 -0.20 17.63
C TYR A 143 -3.14 0.86 17.91
N ALA A 144 -4.15 0.57 18.72
CA ALA A 144 -5.27 1.47 18.95
C ALA A 144 -4.84 2.89 19.33
N HIS A 145 -3.91 3.00 20.28
CA HIS A 145 -3.37 4.27 20.79
C HIS A 145 -2.56 5.08 19.76
N GLU A 146 -2.09 4.42 18.69
CA GLU A 146 -1.36 5.10 17.62
C GLU A 146 -2.29 5.79 16.61
N LEU A 147 -3.59 5.48 16.64
CA LEU A 147 -4.56 5.86 15.62
C LEU A 147 -5.60 6.88 16.09
N ASP A 148 -5.44 7.46 17.28
CA ASP A 148 -6.41 8.40 17.87
C ASP A 148 -6.65 9.63 16.98
N GLU A 149 -5.64 10.11 16.27
CA GLU A 149 -5.76 11.22 15.32
C GLU A 149 -6.58 10.85 14.06
N LEU A 150 -6.58 9.58 13.67
CA LEU A 150 -7.24 9.10 12.45
C LEU A 150 -8.71 8.72 12.68
N ARG A 151 -9.06 8.25 13.88
CA ARG A 151 -10.41 7.79 14.21
C ARG A 151 -11.51 8.84 14.00
N PRO A 152 -11.33 10.12 14.38
CA PRO A 152 -12.31 11.16 14.11
C PRO A 152 -12.52 11.49 12.63
N LEU A 153 -11.56 11.12 11.77
CA LEU A 153 -11.58 11.42 10.34
C LEU A 153 -12.15 10.27 9.50
N LEU A 154 -11.99 9.02 9.94
CA LEU A 154 -12.26 7.83 9.13
C LEU A 154 -13.16 6.79 9.80
N GLY A 155 -13.43 6.91 11.10
CA GLY A 155 -14.30 5.97 11.83
C GLY A 155 -15.76 6.04 11.39
N GLU A 156 -16.57 5.09 11.81
CA GLU A 156 -18.01 5.04 11.49
C GLU A 156 -18.74 6.31 11.94
N HIS A 157 -18.35 6.89 13.09
CA HIS A 157 -18.85 8.18 13.54
C HIS A 157 -18.62 9.29 12.51
N ALA A 158 -17.45 9.35 11.90
CA ALA A 158 -17.12 10.32 10.87
C ALA A 158 -17.97 10.14 9.61
N LEU A 159 -18.22 8.90 9.19
CA LEU A 159 -19.11 8.60 8.07
C LEU A 159 -20.55 9.05 8.35
N MET A 160 -21.06 8.79 9.54
CA MET A 160 -22.38 9.27 9.95
C MET A 160 -22.45 10.81 9.98
N ALA A 161 -21.43 11.46 10.52
CA ALA A 161 -21.32 12.92 10.54
C ALA A 161 -21.28 13.52 9.13
N ALA A 162 -20.58 12.86 8.20
CA ALA A 162 -20.53 13.32 6.81
C ALA A 162 -21.89 13.18 6.12
N ARG A 163 -22.58 12.04 6.28
CA ARG A 163 -23.96 11.84 5.77
C ARG A 163 -24.93 12.87 6.34
N TRP A 164 -24.86 13.11 7.65
CA TRP A 164 -25.65 14.13 8.35
C TRP A 164 -25.44 15.51 7.75
N ARG A 165 -24.19 15.90 7.51
CA ARG A 165 -23.86 17.19 6.88
C ARG A 165 -24.38 17.30 5.46
N VAL A 166 -24.30 16.22 4.66
CA VAL A 166 -24.79 16.20 3.27
C VAL A 166 -26.32 16.36 3.23
N GLU A 167 -27.07 15.65 4.10
CA GLU A 167 -28.53 15.78 4.19
C GLU A 167 -28.94 17.21 4.58
N ILE A 168 -28.28 17.80 5.57
CA ILE A 168 -28.55 19.20 5.98
C ILE A 168 -28.23 20.16 4.85
N ALA A 169 -27.07 20.00 4.21
CA ALA A 169 -26.69 20.84 3.10
C ALA A 169 -27.69 20.76 1.93
N TRP A 170 -28.28 19.57 1.72
CA TRP A 170 -29.30 19.38 0.71
C TRP A 170 -30.60 20.16 1.06
N ILE A 171 -31.07 20.12 2.29
CA ILE A 171 -32.21 20.95 2.74
C ILE A 171 -31.93 22.44 2.52
N LEU A 172 -30.76 22.93 2.88
CA LEU A 172 -30.34 24.33 2.64
C LEU A 172 -30.28 24.66 1.16
N GLU A 173 -29.89 23.71 0.30
CA GLU A 173 -29.93 23.87 -1.15
C GLU A 173 -31.35 23.95 -1.68
N LEU A 174 -32.26 23.07 -1.22
CA LEU A 174 -33.66 23.08 -1.61
C LEU A 174 -34.38 24.37 -1.18
N ASP A 175 -33.99 24.96 -0.06
CA ASP A 175 -34.54 26.26 0.41
C ASP A 175 -34.25 27.40 -0.56
N THR A 176 -33.25 27.27 -1.45
CA THR A 176 -32.92 28.30 -2.46
C THR A 176 -33.72 28.18 -3.76
N LEU A 177 -34.61 27.17 -3.90
CA LEU A 177 -35.42 26.99 -5.11
C LEU A 177 -36.46 28.07 -5.31
N GLU A 178 -36.69 28.52 -6.55
CA GLU A 178 -37.76 29.42 -6.97
C GLU A 178 -38.64 28.72 -8.02
N PRO A 179 -39.95 28.62 -7.78
CA PRO A 179 -40.65 28.83 -6.51
C PRO A 179 -40.21 27.81 -5.45
N PRO A 180 -40.36 28.14 -4.15
CA PRO A 180 -39.88 27.25 -3.07
C PRO A 180 -40.73 25.97 -2.96
N LEU A 181 -40.10 24.85 -2.49
CA LEU A 181 -40.78 23.59 -2.20
C LEU A 181 -41.48 23.58 -0.85
N PHE A 182 -41.02 24.42 0.07
CA PHE A 182 -41.55 24.62 1.42
C PHE A 182 -41.39 26.08 1.81
N PRO A 183 -42.08 26.57 2.85
CA PRO A 183 -41.91 27.94 3.33
C PRO A 183 -40.43 28.25 3.58
N ARG A 184 -39.98 29.40 3.09
CA ARG A 184 -38.59 29.84 3.26
C ARG A 184 -38.17 29.78 4.71
N LEU A 185 -36.99 29.20 4.94
CA LEU A 185 -36.39 29.16 6.26
C LEU A 185 -36.05 30.58 6.72
N SER A 186 -36.35 30.87 7.98
CA SER A 186 -35.84 32.09 8.64
C SER A 186 -34.31 31.98 8.82
N ASP A 187 -33.64 33.10 9.03
CA ASP A 187 -32.21 33.13 9.32
C ASP A 187 -31.87 32.31 10.57
N GLY A 188 -32.76 32.31 11.58
CA GLY A 188 -32.61 31.48 12.77
C GLY A 188 -32.68 29.98 12.47
N ALA A 189 -33.63 29.55 11.61
CA ALA A 189 -33.76 28.16 11.21
C ALA A 189 -32.55 27.69 10.36
N ARG A 190 -32.03 28.53 9.47
CA ARG A 190 -30.81 28.24 8.70
C ARG A 190 -29.59 28.09 9.63
N ALA A 191 -29.41 29.06 10.55
CA ALA A 191 -28.32 29.01 11.53
C ALA A 191 -28.39 27.76 12.41
N GLU A 192 -29.60 27.29 12.75
CA GLU A 192 -29.81 26.06 13.51
C GLU A 192 -29.39 24.82 12.71
N LEU A 193 -29.79 24.70 11.43
CA LEU A 193 -29.34 23.64 10.55
C LEU A 193 -27.80 23.62 10.39
N GLU A 194 -27.20 24.78 10.18
CA GLU A 194 -25.74 24.90 10.13
C GLU A 194 -25.07 24.51 11.44
N ARG A 195 -25.69 24.82 12.57
CA ARG A 195 -25.23 24.39 13.89
C ARG A 195 -25.28 22.87 13.98
N TRP A 196 -26.38 22.20 13.59
CA TRP A 196 -26.47 20.75 13.57
C TRP A 196 -25.39 20.13 12.70
N ALA A 197 -25.12 20.71 11.54
CA ALA A 197 -24.07 20.19 10.64
C ALA A 197 -22.67 20.25 11.27
N ARG A 198 -22.39 21.22 12.16
CA ARG A 198 -21.10 21.38 12.84
C ARG A 198 -20.98 20.63 14.17
N THR A 199 -22.09 20.30 14.82
CA THR A 199 -22.12 19.77 16.20
C THR A 199 -22.62 18.33 16.29
N PHE A 200 -22.35 17.52 15.27
CA PHE A 200 -22.70 16.11 15.32
C PHE A 200 -22.00 15.42 16.50
N SER A 201 -22.78 14.77 17.36
CA SER A 201 -22.32 14.21 18.62
C SER A 201 -22.33 12.68 18.63
N LEU A 202 -21.67 12.08 19.62
CA LEU A 202 -21.75 10.64 19.85
C LEU A 202 -23.18 10.16 20.16
N ASP A 203 -24.01 11.01 20.77
CA ASP A 203 -25.41 10.69 21.06
C ASP A 203 -26.26 10.71 19.79
N ASP A 204 -26.00 11.62 18.85
CA ASP A 204 -26.61 11.59 17.52
C ASP A 204 -26.23 10.30 16.78
N ALA A 205 -24.96 9.89 16.85
CA ALA A 205 -24.51 8.62 16.26
C ALA A 205 -25.20 7.40 16.90
N ARG A 206 -25.35 7.38 18.22
CA ARG A 206 -26.07 6.30 18.94
C ARG A 206 -27.55 6.26 18.56
N ALA A 207 -28.19 7.41 18.41
CA ALA A 207 -29.59 7.49 17.96
C ALA A 207 -29.73 6.91 16.53
N ILE A 208 -28.80 7.24 15.62
CA ILE A 208 -28.76 6.68 14.27
C ILE A 208 -28.57 5.15 14.33
N LYS A 209 -27.62 4.63 15.13
CA LYS A 209 -27.39 3.18 15.27
C LYS A 209 -28.61 2.43 15.83
N ALA A 210 -29.31 3.00 16.81
CA ALA A 210 -30.54 2.44 17.33
C ALA A 210 -31.63 2.35 16.24
N ARG A 211 -31.72 3.39 15.40
CA ARG A 211 -32.66 3.41 14.28
C ARG A 211 -32.25 2.44 13.17
N GLU A 212 -30.97 2.33 12.86
CA GLU A 212 -30.41 1.39 11.90
C GLU A 212 -30.71 -0.06 12.29
N THR A 213 -30.56 -0.40 13.57
CA THR A 213 -30.88 -1.74 14.08
C THR A 213 -32.33 -2.13 13.81
N ALA A 214 -33.26 -1.18 13.87
CA ALA A 214 -34.69 -1.41 13.61
C ALA A 214 -35.03 -1.47 12.12
N THR A 215 -34.27 -0.77 11.26
CA THR A 215 -34.59 -0.58 9.84
C THR A 215 -33.70 -1.40 8.91
N ALA A 216 -32.58 -1.93 9.40
CA ALA A 216 -31.52 -2.57 8.63
C ALA A 216 -31.00 -1.68 7.46
N HIS A 217 -31.05 -0.34 7.63
CA HIS A 217 -30.66 0.61 6.59
C HIS A 217 -30.00 1.86 7.19
N ASP A 218 -28.70 1.98 7.00
CA ASP A 218 -27.84 2.99 7.62
C ASP A 218 -28.14 4.42 7.16
N VAL A 219 -28.25 4.70 5.86
CA VAL A 219 -28.53 6.05 5.34
C VAL A 219 -29.95 6.48 5.71
N LYS A 220 -30.92 5.58 5.62
CA LYS A 220 -32.32 5.87 6.01
C LYS A 220 -32.44 6.17 7.51
N ALA A 221 -31.60 5.55 8.33
CA ALA A 221 -31.53 5.86 9.76
C ALA A 221 -31.13 7.30 10.04
N VAL A 222 -30.15 7.84 9.28
CA VAL A 222 -29.74 9.26 9.36
C VAL A 222 -30.93 10.19 9.02
N GLU A 223 -31.61 9.92 7.92
CA GLU A 223 -32.79 10.69 7.51
C GLU A 223 -33.87 10.69 8.60
N TYR A 224 -34.18 9.52 9.18
CA TYR A 224 -35.21 9.44 10.21
C TYR A 224 -34.87 10.26 11.46
N VAL A 225 -33.63 10.21 11.93
CA VAL A 225 -33.23 11.00 13.10
C VAL A 225 -33.28 12.50 12.79
N LEU A 226 -32.86 12.93 11.60
CA LEU A 226 -32.99 14.32 11.16
C LEU A 226 -34.44 14.79 11.07
N ARG A 227 -35.33 13.95 10.51
CA ARG A 227 -36.77 14.24 10.42
C ARG A 227 -37.43 14.35 11.78
N GLU A 228 -37.06 13.49 12.72
CA GLU A 228 -37.56 13.55 14.10
C GLU A 228 -37.13 14.85 14.79
N ARG A 229 -35.86 15.21 14.62
CA ARG A 229 -35.30 16.47 15.15
C ARG A 229 -35.95 17.70 14.52
N ALA A 230 -36.14 17.71 13.19
CA ALA A 230 -36.82 18.80 12.49
C ALA A 230 -38.30 18.90 12.87
N ARG A 231 -38.99 17.79 13.15
CA ARG A 231 -40.37 17.78 13.61
C ARG A 231 -40.54 18.44 14.99
N ALA A 232 -39.54 18.29 15.85
CA ALA A 232 -39.53 18.87 17.19
C ALA A 232 -39.21 20.37 17.19
N ASP A 233 -38.70 20.94 16.10
CA ASP A 233 -38.37 22.36 15.96
C ASP A 233 -39.46 23.06 15.11
N PRO A 234 -40.23 24.00 15.68
CA PRO A 234 -41.27 24.70 14.95
C PRO A 234 -40.77 25.45 13.70
N GLY A 235 -39.52 25.95 13.72
CA GLY A 235 -38.89 26.63 12.58
C GLY A 235 -38.51 25.70 11.44
N LEU A 236 -38.39 24.39 11.72
CA LEU A 236 -37.96 23.36 10.77
C LEU A 236 -39.04 22.34 10.41
N ALA A 237 -40.19 22.36 11.10
CA ALA A 237 -41.25 21.34 10.93
C ALA A 237 -41.76 21.25 9.48
N ALA A 238 -41.78 22.34 8.73
CA ALA A 238 -42.18 22.36 7.33
C ALA A 238 -41.21 21.63 6.40
N THR A 239 -39.95 21.43 6.81
CA THR A 239 -38.93 20.70 6.03
C THR A 239 -39.07 19.20 6.12
N VAL A 240 -39.82 18.65 7.07
CA VAL A 240 -39.91 17.21 7.37
C VAL A 240 -40.19 16.34 6.14
N PRO A 241 -41.06 16.68 5.18
CA PRO A 241 -41.28 15.88 3.99
C PRO A 241 -40.12 15.91 2.97
N PHE A 242 -39.18 16.86 3.10
CA PHE A 242 -38.16 17.18 2.09
C PHE A 242 -36.76 16.65 2.45
N TRP A 243 -36.60 16.05 3.62
CA TRP A 243 -35.37 15.32 3.92
C TRP A 243 -35.21 14.16 2.94
N HIS A 244 -34.01 13.99 2.39
CA HIS A 244 -33.70 13.02 1.35
C HIS A 244 -34.51 13.21 0.03
N PHE A 245 -35.00 14.43 -0.23
CA PHE A 245 -35.87 14.72 -1.38
C PHE A 245 -35.20 14.35 -2.69
N ALA A 246 -35.84 13.45 -3.46
CA ALA A 246 -35.40 12.92 -4.76
C ALA A 246 -34.05 12.20 -4.73
N CYS A 247 -33.42 12.01 -3.57
CA CYS A 247 -32.16 11.32 -3.43
C CYS A 247 -32.32 9.79 -3.43
N THR A 248 -31.24 9.11 -3.76
CA THR A 248 -30.97 7.73 -3.37
C THR A 248 -29.85 7.73 -2.33
N SER A 249 -29.68 6.61 -1.61
CA SER A 249 -28.62 6.50 -0.58
C SER A 249 -27.23 6.86 -1.12
N GLU A 250 -26.96 6.58 -2.39
CA GLU A 250 -25.66 6.84 -3.00
C GLU A 250 -25.44 8.33 -3.36
N ASP A 251 -26.48 9.15 -3.47
CA ASP A 251 -26.31 10.60 -3.54
C ASP A 251 -25.67 11.12 -2.25
N ILE A 252 -26.08 10.56 -1.12
CA ILE A 252 -25.53 10.90 0.20
C ILE A 252 -24.20 10.21 0.44
N ASN A 253 -24.09 8.92 0.12
CA ASN A 253 -22.88 8.12 0.37
C ASN A 253 -21.69 8.60 -0.46
N SER A 254 -21.85 8.82 -1.76
CA SER A 254 -20.72 9.25 -2.61
C SER A 254 -20.14 10.58 -2.12
N ALA A 255 -21.01 11.54 -1.77
CA ALA A 255 -20.58 12.80 -1.19
C ALA A 255 -19.93 12.62 0.19
N ALA A 256 -20.51 11.78 1.07
CA ALA A 256 -19.97 11.52 2.39
C ALA A 256 -18.58 10.86 2.33
N TYR A 257 -18.39 9.83 1.52
CA TYR A 257 -17.07 9.20 1.33
C TYR A 257 -16.06 10.17 0.72
N ALA A 258 -16.42 10.95 -0.28
CA ALA A 258 -15.53 11.97 -0.85
C ALA A 258 -15.09 13.01 0.19
N LEU A 259 -16.01 13.43 1.08
CA LEU A 259 -15.69 14.33 2.20
C LEU A 259 -14.74 13.69 3.21
N LEU A 260 -14.95 12.41 3.56
CA LEU A 260 -14.03 11.66 4.43
C LEU A 260 -12.63 11.57 3.82
N LEU A 261 -12.53 11.16 2.56
CA LEU A 261 -11.26 11.05 1.84
C LEU A 261 -10.53 12.40 1.80
N GLY A 262 -11.28 13.49 1.54
CA GLY A 262 -10.75 14.85 1.55
C GLY A 262 -10.24 15.28 2.92
N ALA A 263 -10.97 15.01 3.99
CA ALA A 263 -10.58 15.30 5.36
C ALA A 263 -9.34 14.49 5.76
N ALA A 264 -9.35 13.17 5.57
CA ALA A 264 -8.22 12.31 5.88
C ALA A 264 -6.95 12.73 5.14
N ARG A 265 -7.07 13.06 3.84
CA ARG A 265 -5.95 13.57 3.03
C ARG A 265 -5.37 14.83 3.61
N ARG A 266 -6.21 15.84 3.87
CA ARG A 266 -5.80 17.19 4.30
C ARG A 266 -5.28 17.22 5.74
N GLU A 267 -5.92 16.47 6.64
CA GLU A 267 -5.74 16.62 8.08
C GLU A 267 -4.82 15.55 8.69
N ALA A 268 -4.58 14.43 7.99
CA ALA A 268 -3.73 13.35 8.47
C ALA A 268 -2.65 12.91 7.48
N LEU A 269 -3.02 12.53 6.25
CA LEU A 269 -2.08 11.87 5.34
C LEU A 269 -1.01 12.83 4.82
N LEU A 270 -1.40 13.99 4.28
CA LEU A 270 -0.44 14.98 3.79
C LEU A 270 0.45 15.53 4.91
N PRO A 271 -0.05 15.91 6.10
CA PRO A 271 0.81 16.32 7.20
C PRO A 271 1.82 15.27 7.65
N ALA A 272 1.45 13.99 7.66
CA ALA A 272 2.38 12.91 7.99
C ALA A 272 3.49 12.77 6.94
N LEU A 273 3.15 12.88 5.65
CA LEU A 273 4.12 12.89 4.56
C LEU A 273 5.01 14.12 4.58
N ASP A 274 4.45 15.30 4.86
CA ASP A 274 5.23 16.55 4.96
C ASP A 274 6.24 16.49 6.12
N ALA A 275 5.88 15.86 7.24
CA ALA A 275 6.80 15.63 8.35
C ALA A 275 7.94 14.67 7.98
N LEU A 276 7.66 13.62 7.19
CA LEU A 276 8.67 12.69 6.68
C LEU A 276 9.59 13.39 5.67
N LEU A 277 9.02 14.14 4.72
CA LEU A 277 9.77 14.92 3.73
C LEU A 277 10.69 15.94 4.41
N ALA A 278 10.19 16.67 5.41
CA ALA A 278 11.00 17.63 6.15
C ALA A 278 12.21 16.98 6.85
N TRP A 279 12.06 15.73 7.32
CA TRP A 279 13.17 14.97 7.88
C TRP A 279 14.19 14.59 6.78
N LEU A 280 13.71 14.01 5.67
CA LEU A 280 14.57 13.60 4.56
C LEU A 280 15.34 14.77 3.95
N ASP A 281 14.71 15.93 3.82
CA ASP A 281 15.35 17.14 3.29
C ASP A 281 16.45 17.69 4.21
N ARG A 282 16.23 17.62 5.53
CA ARG A 282 17.29 17.98 6.49
C ARG A 282 18.44 16.99 6.41
N ALA A 283 18.14 15.69 6.47
CA ALA A 283 19.16 14.65 6.42
C ALA A 283 19.97 14.69 5.10
N ALA A 284 19.31 14.99 3.97
CA ALA A 284 19.97 15.17 2.69
C ALA A 284 21.01 16.31 2.74
N ARG A 285 20.66 17.45 3.33
CA ARG A 285 21.58 18.58 3.48
C ARG A 285 22.69 18.31 4.49
N ASP A 286 22.33 17.76 5.65
CA ASP A 286 23.27 17.52 6.76
C ASP A 286 24.33 16.49 6.38
N GLU A 287 23.96 15.49 5.58
CA GLU A 287 24.82 14.39 5.14
C GLU A 287 25.29 14.54 3.68
N ALA A 288 25.14 15.72 3.08
CA ALA A 288 25.49 15.98 1.68
C ALA A 288 26.94 15.65 1.35
N GLY A 289 27.87 15.88 2.28
CA GLY A 289 29.30 15.58 2.15
C GLY A 289 29.73 14.23 2.74
N THR A 290 28.83 13.45 3.30
CA THR A 290 29.19 12.15 3.90
C THR A 290 29.31 11.09 2.82
N ALA A 291 30.57 10.83 2.41
CA ALA A 291 30.89 9.82 1.41
C ALA A 291 30.50 8.41 1.88
N MET A 292 29.94 7.62 0.99
CA MET A 292 29.63 6.21 1.21
C MET A 292 29.81 5.38 -0.06
N LEU A 293 30.14 4.11 0.11
CA LEU A 293 30.21 3.16 -0.99
C LEU A 293 28.81 2.85 -1.52
N ALA A 294 28.56 3.09 -2.81
CA ALA A 294 27.34 2.65 -3.42
C ALA A 294 27.41 1.14 -3.74
N ARG A 295 26.25 0.51 -3.83
CA ARG A 295 26.11 -0.88 -4.23
C ARG A 295 25.11 -1.03 -5.37
N THR A 296 25.57 -1.65 -6.46
CA THR A 296 24.69 -2.09 -7.53
C THR A 296 24.74 -3.62 -7.59
N HIS A 297 23.59 -4.26 -7.70
CA HIS A 297 23.50 -5.73 -7.62
C HIS A 297 24.13 -6.30 -6.32
N GLY A 298 24.16 -5.51 -5.23
CA GLY A 298 24.78 -5.88 -3.96
C GLY A 298 26.31 -5.80 -3.95
N GLN A 299 26.96 -5.39 -5.06
CA GLN A 299 28.42 -5.30 -5.19
C GLN A 299 28.89 -3.87 -5.02
N PRO A 300 30.13 -3.64 -4.51
CA PRO A 300 30.78 -2.33 -4.48
C PRO A 300 30.73 -1.64 -5.84
N ALA A 301 30.36 -0.38 -5.84
CA ALA A 301 30.23 0.45 -7.04
C ALA A 301 30.79 1.85 -6.76
N SER A 302 30.79 2.72 -7.76
CA SER A 302 31.26 4.10 -7.63
C SER A 302 30.65 4.80 -6.43
N PRO A 303 31.43 5.53 -5.62
CA PRO A 303 30.95 6.16 -4.40
C PRO A 303 29.83 7.18 -4.63
N THR A 304 29.02 7.36 -3.61
CA THR A 304 27.95 8.37 -3.51
C THR A 304 28.06 9.11 -2.18
N THR A 305 27.06 9.90 -1.82
CA THR A 305 26.94 10.44 -0.45
C THR A 305 25.64 9.98 0.20
N LEU A 306 25.68 9.84 1.52
CA LEU A 306 24.48 9.53 2.31
C LEU A 306 23.38 10.58 2.11
N GLY A 307 23.77 11.86 1.99
CA GLY A 307 22.84 12.95 1.71
C GLY A 307 22.14 12.80 0.36
N LYS A 308 22.85 12.37 -0.69
CA LYS A 308 22.26 12.14 -2.02
C LYS A 308 21.26 10.97 -1.98
N GLU A 309 21.51 9.92 -1.22
CA GLU A 309 20.56 8.83 -1.04
C GLU A 309 19.26 9.31 -0.39
N TRP A 310 19.33 10.13 0.67
CA TRP A 310 18.13 10.76 1.25
C TRP A 310 17.40 11.68 0.26
N ALA A 311 18.13 12.43 -0.56
CA ALA A 311 17.56 13.33 -1.57
C ALA A 311 16.76 12.56 -2.63
N VAL A 312 17.20 11.36 -3.02
CA VAL A 312 16.46 10.49 -3.96
C VAL A 312 15.10 10.13 -3.39
N PHE A 313 15.04 9.68 -2.13
CA PHE A 313 13.77 9.35 -1.50
C PHE A 313 12.88 10.58 -1.31
N ALA A 314 13.45 11.72 -0.93
CA ALA A 314 12.71 12.97 -0.84
C ALA A 314 12.04 13.35 -2.17
N ALA A 315 12.76 13.26 -3.28
CA ALA A 315 12.23 13.56 -4.61
C ALA A 315 11.08 12.60 -5.00
N ARG A 316 11.25 11.31 -4.76
CA ARG A 316 10.23 10.29 -5.01
C ARG A 316 8.96 10.51 -4.18
N PHE A 317 9.12 10.83 -2.88
CA PHE A 317 7.97 11.15 -2.02
C PHE A 317 7.25 12.42 -2.45
N ARG A 318 7.96 13.48 -2.87
CA ARG A 318 7.33 14.69 -3.42
C ARG A 318 6.46 14.39 -4.62
N HIS A 319 6.98 13.57 -5.55
CA HIS A 319 6.21 13.16 -6.72
C HIS A 319 4.95 12.36 -6.33
N ALA A 320 5.08 11.37 -5.45
CA ALA A 320 3.97 10.55 -5.02
C ALA A 320 2.95 11.35 -4.19
N ARG A 321 3.42 12.25 -3.30
CA ARG A 321 2.59 13.17 -2.53
C ARG A 321 1.74 14.07 -3.43
N ALA A 322 2.34 14.65 -4.47
CA ALA A 322 1.62 15.51 -5.42
C ALA A 322 0.54 14.76 -6.19
N ARG A 323 0.73 13.47 -6.49
CA ARG A 323 -0.32 12.62 -7.06
C ARG A 323 -1.47 12.41 -6.08
N LEU A 324 -1.17 12.08 -4.81
CA LEU A 324 -2.19 11.90 -3.77
C LEU A 324 -2.98 13.18 -3.52
N GLU A 325 -2.31 14.34 -3.50
CA GLU A 325 -2.94 15.65 -3.30
C GLU A 325 -3.95 15.98 -4.41
N ARG A 326 -3.63 15.61 -5.66
CA ARG A 326 -4.47 15.86 -6.84
C ARG A 326 -5.51 14.78 -7.12
N ALA A 327 -5.49 13.66 -6.38
CA ALA A 327 -6.48 12.61 -6.57
C ALA A 327 -7.91 13.18 -6.45
N PRO A 328 -8.81 12.88 -7.39
CA PRO A 328 -10.12 13.53 -7.45
C PRO A 328 -11.01 13.12 -6.27
N LEU A 329 -11.85 14.05 -5.84
CA LEU A 329 -12.88 13.82 -4.83
C LEU A 329 -14.24 13.99 -5.52
N ARG A 330 -14.68 12.93 -6.21
CA ARG A 330 -15.89 12.93 -7.01
C ARG A 330 -17.09 12.45 -6.21
N ALA A 331 -18.26 13.01 -6.56
CA ALA A 331 -19.54 12.58 -6.04
C ALA A 331 -20.62 12.72 -7.11
N LYS A 332 -21.71 12.00 -6.90
CA LYS A 332 -22.93 12.17 -7.72
C LYS A 332 -24.09 12.68 -6.86
N PHE A 333 -25.03 13.37 -7.49
CA PHE A 333 -26.27 13.82 -6.85
C PHE A 333 -27.39 13.87 -7.90
N SER A 334 -27.77 12.69 -8.43
CA SER A 334 -28.55 12.54 -9.66
C SER A 334 -29.72 11.56 -9.53
N GLY A 335 -30.03 11.13 -8.29
CA GLY A 335 -31.14 10.24 -7.98
C GLY A 335 -30.90 8.76 -8.26
N ALA A 336 -31.97 7.97 -8.24
CA ALA A 336 -31.98 6.52 -8.13
C ALA A 336 -31.15 5.78 -9.19
N VAL A 337 -31.05 6.29 -10.41
CA VAL A 337 -30.31 5.67 -11.53
C VAL A 337 -29.48 6.69 -12.34
N GLY A 338 -29.22 7.86 -11.77
CA GLY A 338 -28.38 8.88 -12.42
C GLY A 338 -29.12 9.79 -13.39
N ASN A 339 -30.42 9.71 -13.51
CA ASN A 339 -31.20 10.37 -14.58
C ASN A 339 -32.06 11.54 -14.08
N TYR A 340 -31.99 11.91 -12.80
CA TYR A 340 -32.83 12.95 -12.20
C TYR A 340 -34.35 12.73 -12.36
N ASN A 341 -34.82 11.48 -12.45
CA ASN A 341 -36.21 11.15 -12.77
C ASN A 341 -37.21 11.85 -11.83
N ALA A 342 -37.06 11.66 -10.51
CA ALA A 342 -37.95 12.25 -9.52
C ALA A 342 -37.80 13.78 -9.45
N HIS A 343 -36.58 14.26 -9.54
CA HIS A 343 -36.29 15.69 -9.56
C HIS A 343 -37.03 16.41 -10.69
N ARG A 344 -36.86 15.91 -11.93
CA ARG A 344 -37.46 16.49 -13.12
C ARG A 344 -38.97 16.35 -13.18
N LEU A 345 -39.51 15.24 -12.64
CA LEU A 345 -40.95 15.04 -12.56
C LEU A 345 -41.64 16.12 -11.68
N VAL A 346 -41.04 16.38 -10.51
CA VAL A 346 -41.61 17.32 -9.53
C VAL A 346 -41.30 18.77 -9.87
N ARG A 347 -40.10 19.03 -10.37
CA ARG A 347 -39.63 20.39 -10.72
C ARG A 347 -38.93 20.37 -12.08
N PRO A 348 -39.75 20.32 -13.18
CA PRO A 348 -39.21 20.30 -14.56
C PRO A 348 -38.55 21.62 -14.99
N ASP A 349 -38.82 22.69 -14.27
CA ASP A 349 -38.30 24.06 -14.44
C ASP A 349 -36.87 24.25 -13.92
N VAL A 350 -36.37 23.32 -13.08
CA VAL A 350 -35.05 23.42 -12.46
C VAL A 350 -34.01 22.71 -13.34
N PRO A 351 -32.90 23.36 -13.68
CA PRO A 351 -31.77 22.72 -14.37
C PRO A 351 -30.95 21.89 -13.36
N TRP A 352 -31.45 20.70 -13.02
CA TRP A 352 -30.90 19.84 -11.98
C TRP A 352 -29.44 19.48 -12.15
N PRO A 353 -28.92 19.11 -13.35
CA PRO A 353 -27.51 18.76 -13.52
C PRO A 353 -26.58 19.91 -13.07
N GLU A 354 -26.84 21.12 -13.54
CA GLU A 354 -26.03 22.30 -13.20
C GLU A 354 -26.19 22.69 -11.72
N ARG A 355 -27.40 22.49 -11.16
CA ARG A 355 -27.68 22.80 -9.77
C ARG A 355 -26.93 21.86 -8.83
N THR A 356 -27.03 20.56 -9.06
CA THR A 356 -26.34 19.57 -8.22
C THR A 356 -24.82 19.64 -8.39
N ALA A 357 -24.31 19.98 -9.56
CA ALA A 357 -22.89 20.24 -9.75
C ALA A 357 -22.40 21.43 -8.89
N ARG A 358 -23.16 22.54 -8.88
CA ARG A 358 -22.85 23.68 -8.01
C ARG A 358 -23.00 23.34 -6.51
N PHE A 359 -23.99 22.53 -6.16
CA PHE A 359 -24.15 22.03 -4.79
C PHE A 359 -22.92 21.23 -4.33
N LEU A 360 -22.47 20.27 -5.12
CA LEU A 360 -21.27 19.47 -4.82
C LEU A 360 -20.00 20.33 -4.76
N ALA A 361 -19.86 21.31 -5.68
CA ALA A 361 -18.74 22.24 -5.67
C ALA A 361 -18.68 23.08 -4.37
N ARG A 362 -19.84 23.50 -3.80
CA ARG A 362 -19.88 24.17 -2.48
C ARG A 362 -19.45 23.27 -1.33
N LEU A 363 -19.57 21.95 -1.48
CA LEU A 363 -19.02 20.97 -0.53
C LEU A 363 -17.53 20.71 -0.75
N GLY A 364 -16.91 21.32 -1.79
CA GLY A 364 -15.51 21.09 -2.16
C GLY A 364 -15.32 19.80 -2.96
N LEU A 365 -16.38 19.30 -3.62
CA LEU A 365 -16.39 18.06 -4.37
C LEU A 365 -16.57 18.32 -5.87
N GLU A 366 -16.02 17.42 -6.68
CA GLU A 366 -16.21 17.39 -8.13
C GLU A 366 -17.47 16.57 -8.46
N ALA A 367 -18.39 17.14 -9.25
CA ALA A 367 -19.56 16.42 -9.71
C ALA A 367 -19.21 15.46 -10.84
N HIS A 368 -19.57 14.17 -10.70
CA HIS A 368 -19.50 13.24 -11.82
C HIS A 368 -20.73 13.41 -12.73
N PRO A 369 -20.56 13.77 -14.01
CA PRO A 369 -21.68 14.20 -14.84
C PRO A 369 -22.57 13.04 -15.33
N LEU A 370 -22.00 11.85 -15.53
CA LEU A 370 -22.69 10.66 -16.06
C LEU A 370 -22.51 9.49 -15.09
N THR A 371 -23.60 9.12 -14.44
CA THR A 371 -23.58 8.09 -13.39
C THR A 371 -24.76 7.14 -13.53
N THR A 372 -24.71 6.05 -12.78
CA THR A 372 -25.85 5.16 -12.55
C THR A 372 -26.48 5.46 -11.18
N GLN A 373 -26.85 4.46 -10.40
CA GLN A 373 -27.22 4.68 -9.00
C GLN A 373 -26.01 5.10 -8.17
N ILE A 374 -24.81 4.66 -8.55
CA ILE A 374 -23.55 4.97 -7.87
C ILE A 374 -22.74 6.01 -8.66
N GLU A 375 -21.86 6.72 -7.98
CA GLU A 375 -20.66 7.30 -8.57
C GLU A 375 -19.77 6.12 -9.00
N PRO A 376 -19.17 6.09 -10.21
CA PRO A 376 -18.46 4.90 -10.72
C PRO A 376 -17.25 4.46 -9.90
N HIS A 377 -16.85 5.21 -8.88
CA HIS A 377 -15.69 4.98 -8.00
C HIS A 377 -14.32 5.07 -8.68
N ASP A 378 -14.25 5.51 -9.93
CA ASP A 378 -12.97 5.72 -10.62
C ASP A 378 -12.08 6.70 -9.83
N GLY A 379 -12.67 7.76 -9.26
CA GLY A 379 -11.95 8.71 -8.42
C GLY A 379 -11.42 8.09 -7.13
N VAL A 380 -12.15 7.16 -6.52
CA VAL A 380 -11.69 6.43 -5.34
C VAL A 380 -10.57 5.46 -5.72
N ALA A 381 -10.65 4.81 -6.88
CA ALA A 381 -9.60 3.95 -7.42
C ALA A 381 -8.30 4.74 -7.65
N GLU A 382 -8.37 5.90 -8.33
CA GLU A 382 -7.24 6.81 -8.52
C GLU A 382 -6.61 7.25 -7.18
N TYR A 383 -7.45 7.51 -6.16
CA TYR A 383 -6.98 7.87 -4.83
C TYR A 383 -6.23 6.69 -4.17
N CYS A 384 -6.78 5.48 -4.24
CA CYS A 384 -6.15 4.28 -3.70
C CYS A 384 -4.81 3.98 -4.39
N ASP A 385 -4.74 4.12 -5.72
CA ASP A 385 -3.49 3.94 -6.48
C ASP A 385 -2.44 5.01 -6.13
N ALA A 386 -2.86 6.26 -5.95
CA ALA A 386 -1.96 7.32 -5.52
C ALA A 386 -1.39 7.06 -4.12
N LEU A 387 -2.23 6.58 -3.19
CA LEU A 387 -1.80 6.20 -1.84
C LEU A 387 -0.87 4.98 -1.85
N ALA A 388 -1.18 3.96 -2.67
CA ALA A 388 -0.32 2.79 -2.85
C ALA A 388 1.04 3.16 -3.46
N ALA A 389 1.11 4.15 -4.33
CA ALA A 389 2.38 4.67 -4.86
C ALA A 389 3.25 5.31 -3.77
N VAL A 390 2.66 6.08 -2.84
CA VAL A 390 3.36 6.61 -1.66
C VAL A 390 3.90 5.46 -0.81
N ASN A 391 3.06 4.47 -0.52
CA ASN A 391 3.44 3.28 0.26
C ASN A 391 4.57 2.50 -0.39
N THR A 392 4.63 2.44 -1.72
CA THR A 392 5.71 1.74 -2.45
C THR A 392 7.04 2.45 -2.24
N VAL A 393 7.08 3.77 -2.25
CA VAL A 393 8.30 4.53 -1.93
C VAL A 393 8.70 4.35 -0.46
N ALA A 394 7.71 4.33 0.44
CA ALA A 394 7.95 4.11 1.87
C ALA A 394 8.50 2.70 2.16
N LEU A 395 7.99 1.70 1.45
CA LEU A 395 8.44 0.32 1.54
C LEU A 395 9.90 0.16 1.10
N ASP A 396 10.25 0.79 -0.02
CA ASP A 396 11.61 0.80 -0.54
C ASP A 396 12.58 1.47 0.44
N LEU A 397 12.23 2.66 0.96
CA LEU A 397 12.99 3.33 2.01
C LEU A 397 13.20 2.45 3.25
N ALA A 398 12.15 1.77 3.72
CA ALA A 398 12.23 0.93 4.91
C ALA A 398 13.20 -0.25 4.70
N ARG A 399 13.20 -0.85 3.51
CA ARG A 399 14.10 -1.96 3.14
C ARG A 399 15.54 -1.51 2.99
N ASP A 400 15.79 -0.40 2.32
CA ASP A 400 17.14 0.15 2.15
C ASP A 400 17.75 0.52 3.51
N VAL A 401 16.99 1.20 4.37
CA VAL A 401 17.47 1.54 5.72
C VAL A 401 17.75 0.29 6.54
N TRP A 402 16.88 -0.72 6.48
CA TRP A 402 17.12 -2.01 7.12
C TRP A 402 18.43 -2.64 6.61
N GLY A 403 18.67 -2.61 5.31
CA GLY A 403 19.90 -3.08 4.68
C GLY A 403 21.13 -2.30 5.16
N TYR A 404 21.05 -0.98 5.23
CA TYR A 404 22.14 -0.13 5.72
C TYR A 404 22.44 -0.36 7.21
N VAL A 405 21.44 -0.64 8.04
CA VAL A 405 21.66 -1.07 9.43
C VAL A 405 22.39 -2.41 9.48
N ALA A 406 22.00 -3.38 8.64
CA ALA A 406 22.66 -4.69 8.56
C ALA A 406 24.12 -4.60 8.08
N LEU A 407 24.44 -3.62 7.24
CA LEU A 407 25.79 -3.34 6.74
C LEU A 407 26.63 -2.50 7.70
N GLY A 408 26.06 -2.01 8.81
CA GLY A 408 26.77 -1.16 9.78
C GLY A 408 26.91 0.30 9.35
N VAL A 409 26.25 0.74 8.26
CA VAL A 409 26.20 2.16 7.84
C VAL A 409 25.53 3.01 8.91
N PHE A 410 24.52 2.45 9.60
CA PHE A 410 23.84 3.10 10.71
C PHE A 410 23.95 2.28 12.00
N ARG A 411 24.14 3.01 13.09
CA ARG A 411 23.83 2.54 14.44
C ARG A 411 22.46 3.05 14.86
N GLN A 412 21.76 2.29 15.69
CA GLN A 412 20.50 2.71 16.29
C GLN A 412 20.69 3.17 17.72
N ARG A 413 20.06 4.28 18.10
CA ARG A 413 20.06 4.76 19.49
C ARG A 413 19.25 3.80 20.35
N ALA A 414 19.85 3.29 21.43
CA ALA A 414 19.14 2.54 22.46
C ALA A 414 18.20 3.49 23.23
N ARG A 415 16.96 3.08 23.44
CA ARG A 415 16.02 3.81 24.31
C ARG A 415 15.96 3.12 25.66
N ALA A 416 15.96 3.92 26.73
CA ALA A 416 15.85 3.39 28.09
C ALA A 416 14.54 2.59 28.24
N GLY A 417 14.65 1.37 28.77
CA GLY A 417 13.52 0.47 28.98
C GLY A 417 13.07 -0.36 27.76
N GLU A 418 13.62 -0.13 26.56
CA GLU A 418 13.36 -1.02 25.41
C GLU A 418 14.17 -2.33 25.55
N VAL A 419 13.48 -3.46 25.34
CA VAL A 419 14.11 -4.78 25.25
C VAL A 419 14.28 -5.11 23.77
N GLY A 420 15.51 -5.02 23.26
CA GLY A 420 15.81 -5.24 21.84
C GLY A 420 15.70 -6.70 21.41
N SER A 421 15.98 -7.64 22.32
CA SER A 421 15.88 -9.08 22.09
C SER A 421 15.63 -9.79 23.43
N SER A 422 14.73 -10.77 23.43
CA SER A 422 14.46 -11.61 24.60
C SER A 422 15.63 -12.52 24.98
N THR A 423 16.54 -12.81 24.04
CA THR A 423 17.61 -13.79 24.18
C THR A 423 19.01 -13.17 24.07
N MET A 424 19.18 -12.10 23.29
CA MET A 424 20.47 -11.47 22.99
C MET A 424 20.50 -10.02 23.49
N PRO A 425 20.98 -9.74 24.72
CA PRO A 425 20.87 -8.42 25.35
C PRO A 425 21.60 -7.28 24.61
N HIS A 426 22.61 -7.59 23.81
CA HIS A 426 23.40 -6.63 23.04
C HIS A 426 22.72 -6.14 21.75
N LYS A 427 21.62 -6.80 21.34
CA LYS A 427 21.04 -6.62 20.02
C LYS A 427 19.96 -5.52 20.01
N ILE A 428 20.13 -4.53 19.14
CA ILE A 428 19.12 -3.50 18.85
C ILE A 428 18.60 -3.76 17.44
N ASN A 429 17.35 -4.20 17.33
CA ASN A 429 16.74 -4.55 16.05
C ASN A 429 16.10 -3.33 15.39
N PRO A 430 16.11 -3.20 14.05
CA PRO A 430 15.43 -2.15 13.31
C PRO A 430 13.91 -2.41 13.19
N ILE A 431 13.25 -2.75 14.31
CA ILE A 431 11.86 -3.23 14.38
C ILE A 431 10.84 -2.22 13.82
N ARG A 432 11.16 -0.92 13.81
CA ARG A 432 10.26 0.10 13.26
C ARG A 432 10.14 0.01 11.76
N PHE A 433 11.24 -0.31 11.08
CA PHE A 433 11.26 -0.51 9.62
C PHE A 433 10.60 -1.83 9.23
N GLU A 434 10.83 -2.90 10.00
CA GLU A 434 10.15 -4.19 9.83
C GLU A 434 8.63 -4.08 10.05
N ASN A 435 8.21 -3.38 11.11
CA ASN A 435 6.80 -3.08 11.37
C ASN A 435 6.17 -2.26 10.22
N ALA A 436 6.89 -1.26 9.73
CA ALA A 436 6.42 -0.45 8.60
C ALA A 436 6.29 -1.29 7.34
N GLU A 437 7.27 -2.13 7.02
CA GLU A 437 7.21 -3.04 5.86
C GLU A 437 5.98 -3.94 5.91
N GLY A 438 5.72 -4.57 7.05
CA GLY A 438 4.54 -5.43 7.25
C GLY A 438 3.22 -4.67 7.07
N ASN A 439 3.09 -3.49 7.69
CA ASN A 439 1.89 -2.67 7.58
C ASN A 439 1.67 -2.14 6.14
N LEU A 440 2.72 -1.72 5.45
CA LEU A 440 2.65 -1.26 4.05
C LEU A 440 2.24 -2.38 3.10
N GLY A 441 2.69 -3.61 3.36
CA GLY A 441 2.25 -4.78 2.59
C GLY A 441 0.76 -5.02 2.69
N VAL A 442 0.20 -5.01 3.92
CA VAL A 442 -1.24 -5.12 4.16
C VAL A 442 -2.01 -3.97 3.52
N ALA A 443 -1.56 -2.73 3.74
CA ALA A 443 -2.19 -1.55 3.15
C ALA A 443 -2.26 -1.63 1.63
N ASN A 444 -1.15 -1.97 0.96
CA ASN A 444 -1.10 -2.04 -0.49
C ASN A 444 -1.97 -3.17 -1.07
N ALA A 445 -2.07 -4.31 -0.39
CA ALA A 445 -2.97 -5.39 -0.80
C ALA A 445 -4.44 -4.91 -0.81
N LEU A 446 -4.87 -4.20 0.24
CA LEU A 446 -6.21 -3.63 0.33
C LEU A 446 -6.44 -2.50 -0.69
N LEU A 447 -5.51 -1.57 -0.82
CA LEU A 447 -5.62 -0.43 -1.75
C LEU A 447 -5.75 -0.90 -3.20
N ARG A 448 -4.94 -1.90 -3.62
CA ARG A 448 -5.05 -2.50 -4.95
C ARG A 448 -6.38 -3.20 -5.16
N HIS A 449 -6.84 -3.98 -4.15
CA HIS A 449 -8.16 -4.58 -4.21
C HIS A 449 -9.26 -3.53 -4.37
N PHE A 450 -9.17 -2.39 -3.66
CA PHE A 450 -10.17 -1.32 -3.78
C PHE A 450 -10.14 -0.66 -5.15
N ALA A 451 -8.95 -0.39 -5.69
CA ALA A 451 -8.80 0.19 -7.02
C ALA A 451 -9.35 -0.73 -8.13
N ASP A 452 -9.14 -2.04 -8.01
CA ASP A 452 -9.63 -3.02 -8.99
C ASP A 452 -11.12 -3.31 -8.83
N LYS A 453 -11.63 -3.35 -7.58
CA LYS A 453 -13.01 -3.81 -7.29
C LYS A 453 -14.04 -2.71 -7.40
N LEU A 454 -13.76 -1.50 -6.90
CA LEU A 454 -14.77 -0.46 -6.76
C LEU A 454 -15.35 0.02 -8.09
N PRO A 455 -14.56 0.20 -9.17
CA PRO A 455 -15.10 0.57 -10.47
C PRO A 455 -15.97 -0.52 -11.15
N VAL A 456 -15.94 -1.75 -10.61
CA VAL A 456 -16.68 -2.89 -11.19
C VAL A 456 -17.97 -3.14 -10.42
N SER A 457 -19.10 -2.80 -11.04
CA SER A 457 -20.44 -3.05 -10.51
C SER A 457 -21.31 -3.74 -11.56
N ARG A 458 -22.37 -4.45 -11.12
CA ARG A 458 -23.33 -5.08 -12.02
C ARG A 458 -24.41 -4.08 -12.38
N TRP A 459 -24.61 -3.89 -13.70
CA TRP A 459 -25.63 -3.00 -14.25
C TRP A 459 -25.57 -1.60 -13.62
N GLN A 460 -26.70 -1.11 -13.07
CA GLN A 460 -26.77 0.21 -12.46
C GLN A 460 -26.25 0.23 -11.02
N ARG A 461 -26.21 -0.88 -10.35
CA ARG A 461 -25.56 -1.13 -9.05
C ARG A 461 -25.71 -2.57 -8.57
N ASP A 462 -24.69 -3.08 -7.88
CA ASP A 462 -24.80 -4.13 -6.85
C ASP A 462 -24.28 -3.59 -5.50
N LEU A 463 -24.56 -4.31 -4.39
CA LEU A 463 -24.23 -3.84 -3.04
C LEU A 463 -22.78 -4.18 -2.60
N SER A 464 -21.98 -4.85 -3.43
CA SER A 464 -20.63 -5.27 -3.04
C SER A 464 -19.65 -4.10 -2.84
N ASP A 465 -19.94 -2.95 -3.43
CA ASP A 465 -19.24 -1.69 -3.22
C ASP A 465 -19.30 -1.24 -1.76
N SER A 466 -20.49 -1.29 -1.14
CA SER A 466 -20.72 -0.83 0.23
C SER A 466 -19.86 -1.58 1.25
N THR A 467 -19.74 -2.91 1.11
CA THR A 467 -18.87 -3.72 1.96
C THR A 467 -17.39 -3.36 1.79
N THR A 468 -16.98 -3.12 0.54
CA THR A 468 -15.59 -2.77 0.21
C THR A 468 -15.22 -1.38 0.74
N LEU A 469 -16.05 -0.37 0.51
CA LEU A 469 -15.85 1.01 0.96
C LEU A 469 -15.67 1.14 2.49
N ARG A 470 -16.38 0.31 3.28
CA ARG A 470 -16.24 0.29 4.74
C ARG A 470 -14.85 -0.12 5.22
N ASN A 471 -14.04 -0.74 4.36
CA ASN A 471 -12.67 -1.15 4.68
C ASN A 471 -11.60 -0.12 4.23
N LEU A 472 -11.96 0.97 3.57
CA LEU A 472 -11.01 2.05 3.23
C LEU A 472 -10.22 2.55 4.45
N PRO A 473 -10.85 2.81 5.62
CA PRO A 473 -10.15 3.24 6.82
C PRO A 473 -9.05 2.29 7.28
N VAL A 474 -9.21 0.98 7.07
CA VAL A 474 -8.22 -0.04 7.45
C VAL A 474 -6.92 0.13 6.66
N ALA A 475 -7.02 0.26 5.34
CA ALA A 475 -5.84 0.46 4.49
C ALA A 475 -5.13 1.79 4.79
N PHE A 476 -5.91 2.84 5.05
CA PHE A 476 -5.38 4.17 5.37
C PHE A 476 -4.67 4.17 6.73
N ALA A 477 -5.24 3.50 7.71
CA ALA A 477 -4.65 3.37 9.04
C ALA A 477 -3.32 2.59 9.01
N HIS A 478 -3.24 1.49 8.28
CA HIS A 478 -1.99 0.76 8.08
C HIS A 478 -0.92 1.61 7.37
N SER A 479 -1.30 2.39 6.34
CA SER A 479 -0.40 3.30 5.63
C SER A 479 0.16 4.37 6.57
N TRP A 480 -0.72 5.07 7.26
CA TRP A 480 -0.37 6.16 8.17
C TRP A 480 0.48 5.70 9.36
N LEU A 481 0.13 4.55 9.96
CA LEU A 481 0.91 3.92 11.01
C LEU A 481 2.34 3.62 10.55
N ALA A 482 2.48 3.02 9.36
CA ALA A 482 3.78 2.68 8.80
C ALA A 482 4.66 3.92 8.57
N TRP A 483 4.12 5.00 8.03
CA TRP A 483 4.88 6.24 7.83
C TRP A 483 5.37 6.85 9.15
N ARG A 484 4.55 6.78 10.20
CA ARG A 484 4.95 7.20 11.55
C ARG A 484 6.06 6.31 12.13
N MET A 485 5.98 4.99 11.89
CA MET A 485 7.04 4.05 12.31
C MET A 485 8.35 4.33 11.58
N ILE A 486 8.32 4.54 10.25
CA ILE A 486 9.50 4.95 9.48
C ILE A 486 10.10 6.24 10.05
N ARG A 487 9.31 7.29 10.23
CA ARG A 487 9.79 8.56 10.75
C ARG A 487 10.47 8.41 12.12
N ARG A 488 9.83 7.69 13.05
CA ARG A 488 10.42 7.41 14.37
C ARG A 488 11.69 6.56 14.26
N GLY A 489 11.73 5.61 13.33
CA GLY A 489 12.92 4.80 13.05
C GLY A 489 14.09 5.66 12.54
N LEU A 490 13.82 6.56 11.60
CA LEU A 490 14.81 7.48 11.07
C LEU A 490 15.39 8.42 12.13
N GLU A 491 14.58 8.88 13.10
CA GLU A 491 15.04 9.71 14.22
C GLU A 491 16.03 8.99 15.16
N ASP A 492 15.97 7.66 15.20
CA ASP A 492 16.86 6.84 16.04
C ASP A 492 18.17 6.44 15.32
N LEU A 493 18.32 6.73 14.03
CA LEU A 493 19.52 6.40 13.27
C LEU A 493 20.66 7.37 13.54
N VAL A 494 21.88 6.83 13.61
CA VAL A 494 23.13 7.59 13.67
C VAL A 494 24.07 7.01 12.63
N PRO A 495 24.54 7.79 11.63
CA PRO A 495 25.53 7.33 10.67
C PRO A 495 26.83 6.91 11.37
N ASP A 496 27.36 5.74 11.04
CA ASP A 496 28.68 5.29 11.49
C ASP A 496 29.75 5.77 10.51
N ARG A 497 30.25 6.99 10.72
CA ARG A 497 31.24 7.61 9.83
C ARG A 497 32.54 6.81 9.74
N SER A 498 32.92 6.10 10.82
CA SER A 498 34.10 5.25 10.83
C SER A 498 33.92 4.04 9.93
N ALA A 499 32.75 3.39 10.02
CA ALA A 499 32.43 2.26 9.15
C ALA A 499 32.37 2.67 7.67
N LEU A 500 31.72 3.81 7.36
CA LEU A 500 31.62 4.35 6.01
C LEU A 500 33.00 4.63 5.40
N SER A 501 33.92 5.29 6.15
CA SER A 501 35.28 5.56 5.68
C SER A 501 36.07 4.27 5.47
N SER A 502 36.06 3.38 6.47
CA SER A 502 36.80 2.11 6.38
C SER A 502 36.34 1.25 5.21
N GLU A 503 35.05 1.27 4.88
CA GLU A 503 34.51 0.55 3.75
C GLU A 503 34.99 1.12 2.41
N LEU A 504 35.00 2.44 2.26
CA LEU A 504 35.56 3.10 1.07
C LEU A 504 37.05 2.81 0.89
N ASP A 505 37.82 2.84 1.98
CA ASP A 505 39.24 2.56 1.97
C ASP A 505 39.55 1.09 1.60
N ALA A 506 38.63 0.18 1.91
CA ALA A 506 38.75 -1.24 1.57
C ALA A 506 38.44 -1.55 0.09
N HIS A 507 37.86 -0.60 -0.67
CA HIS A 507 37.41 -0.80 -2.03
C HIS A 507 38.01 0.20 -3.04
N PRO A 508 39.35 0.32 -3.18
CA PRO A 508 39.96 1.25 -4.14
C PRO A 508 39.66 0.87 -5.60
N GLU A 509 39.29 -0.36 -5.90
CA GLU A 509 38.91 -0.83 -7.23
C GLU A 509 37.73 -0.05 -7.86
N VAL A 510 36.94 0.65 -7.08
CA VAL A 510 35.84 1.50 -7.60
C VAL A 510 36.36 2.69 -8.43
N LEU A 511 37.63 3.06 -8.27
CA LEU A 511 38.30 4.07 -9.10
C LEU A 511 38.64 3.58 -10.51
N ALA A 512 38.52 2.28 -10.78
CA ALA A 512 38.76 1.74 -12.12
C ALA A 512 37.85 2.36 -13.18
N GLU A 513 36.62 2.77 -12.81
CA GLU A 513 35.73 3.52 -13.69
C GLU A 513 36.32 4.87 -14.13
N ALA A 514 36.88 5.63 -13.20
CA ALA A 514 37.53 6.92 -13.50
C ALA A 514 38.74 6.75 -14.44
N ILE A 515 39.59 5.75 -14.13
CA ILE A 515 40.78 5.43 -14.93
C ILE A 515 40.39 4.99 -16.34
N GLN A 516 39.42 4.06 -16.46
CA GLN A 516 38.91 3.58 -17.73
C GLN A 516 38.32 4.71 -18.58
N THR A 517 37.57 5.63 -17.96
CA THR A 517 36.96 6.76 -18.65
C THR A 517 38.02 7.74 -19.13
N ALA A 518 39.09 8.00 -18.34
CA ALA A 518 40.20 8.84 -18.71
C ALA A 518 40.99 8.26 -19.90
N LEU A 519 41.25 6.96 -19.90
CA LEU A 519 41.88 6.26 -21.01
C LEU A 519 41.09 6.36 -22.32
N ARG A 520 39.76 6.17 -22.24
CA ARG A 520 38.88 6.37 -23.41
C ARG A 520 38.93 7.80 -23.94
N ALA A 521 38.90 8.76 -23.04
CA ALA A 521 39.02 10.16 -23.42
C ALA A 521 40.39 10.48 -24.11
N ALA A 522 41.43 9.72 -23.79
CA ALA A 522 42.75 9.78 -24.45
C ALA A 522 42.84 8.92 -25.73
N GLY A 523 41.75 8.24 -26.15
CA GLY A 523 41.70 7.49 -27.40
C GLY A 523 42.03 5.99 -27.27
N ASP A 524 42.17 5.45 -26.06
CA ASP A 524 42.40 4.00 -25.85
C ASP A 524 41.12 3.22 -26.06
N ALA A 525 41.06 2.45 -27.15
CA ALA A 525 39.88 1.61 -27.47
C ALA A 525 39.77 0.38 -26.57
N GLU A 526 40.85 -0.08 -25.95
CA GLU A 526 40.90 -1.30 -25.08
C GLU A 526 40.93 -0.95 -23.57
N ALA A 527 40.60 0.29 -23.23
CA ALA A 527 40.67 0.79 -21.86
C ALA A 527 39.90 -0.09 -20.86
N TYR A 528 38.72 -0.60 -21.24
CA TYR A 528 37.92 -1.46 -20.40
C TYR A 528 38.56 -2.84 -20.15
N GLU A 529 39.03 -3.50 -21.20
CA GLU A 529 39.64 -4.82 -21.13
C GLU A 529 40.89 -4.79 -20.25
N ARG A 530 41.69 -3.75 -20.38
CA ARG A 530 42.91 -3.50 -19.60
C ARG A 530 42.61 -3.37 -18.09
N LEU A 531 41.59 -2.62 -17.73
CA LEU A 531 41.18 -2.46 -16.32
C LEU A 531 40.47 -3.69 -15.78
N ARG A 532 39.62 -4.34 -16.59
CA ARG A 532 38.92 -5.59 -16.22
C ARG A 532 39.91 -6.66 -15.77
N ASP A 533 40.99 -6.88 -16.52
CA ASP A 533 41.94 -7.95 -16.24
C ASP A 533 42.76 -7.68 -14.95
N LEU A 534 42.81 -6.43 -14.51
CA LEU A 534 43.46 -6.01 -13.27
C LEU A 534 42.56 -6.07 -12.04
N THR A 535 41.28 -5.82 -12.22
CA THR A 535 40.35 -5.59 -11.07
C THR A 535 39.34 -6.73 -10.87
N ARG A 536 38.96 -7.44 -11.94
CA ARG A 536 37.86 -8.41 -11.86
C ARG A 536 38.25 -9.64 -11.02
N GLY A 537 37.49 -9.85 -9.92
CA GLY A 537 37.67 -11.00 -9.01
C GLY A 537 38.95 -10.96 -8.18
N ARG A 538 39.57 -9.79 -8.05
CA ARG A 538 40.79 -9.58 -7.27
C ARG A 538 40.57 -8.41 -6.31
N THR A 539 41.21 -8.50 -5.14
CA THR A 539 41.41 -7.32 -4.29
C THR A 539 42.53 -6.49 -4.90
N THR A 540 42.22 -5.27 -5.26
CA THR A 540 43.19 -4.32 -5.84
C THR A 540 43.53 -3.28 -4.78
N THR A 541 44.80 -2.92 -4.64
CA THR A 541 45.25 -1.90 -3.71
C THR A 541 45.36 -0.53 -4.40
N THR A 542 45.27 0.53 -3.60
CA THR A 542 45.53 1.91 -4.11
C THR A 542 46.91 2.05 -4.73
N ALA A 543 47.92 1.37 -4.18
CA ALA A 543 49.27 1.38 -4.73
C ALA A 543 49.36 0.74 -6.13
N GLU A 544 48.67 -0.37 -6.36
CA GLU A 544 48.60 -1.01 -7.67
C GLU A 544 47.88 -0.14 -8.69
N LEU A 545 46.80 0.53 -8.32
CA LEU A 545 46.10 1.47 -9.20
C LEU A 545 46.96 2.69 -9.54
N ARG A 546 47.71 3.25 -8.58
CA ARG A 546 48.62 4.35 -8.81
C ARG A 546 49.78 3.95 -9.74
N ALA A 547 50.39 2.80 -9.49
CA ALA A 547 51.46 2.28 -10.36
C ALA A 547 50.96 2.06 -11.81
N LEU A 548 49.72 1.59 -11.96
CA LEU A 548 49.09 1.50 -13.26
C LEU A 548 48.96 2.87 -13.92
N VAL A 549 48.39 3.88 -13.20
CA VAL A 549 48.17 5.24 -13.72
C VAL A 549 49.49 5.91 -14.13
N GLU A 550 50.58 5.69 -13.38
CA GLU A 550 51.92 6.20 -13.73
C GLU A 550 52.39 5.70 -15.09
N GLY A 551 52.11 4.43 -15.43
CA GLY A 551 52.47 3.81 -16.71
C GLY A 551 51.58 4.19 -17.90
N LEU A 552 50.44 4.88 -17.67
CA LEU A 552 49.49 5.19 -18.73
C LEU A 552 49.89 6.41 -19.58
N PRO A 553 49.61 6.40 -20.89
CA PRO A 553 49.87 7.53 -21.79
C PRO A 553 48.74 8.59 -21.70
N LEU A 554 48.61 9.21 -20.54
CA LEU A 554 47.61 10.24 -20.26
C LEU A 554 48.22 11.65 -20.27
N PRO A 555 47.43 12.69 -20.57
CA PRO A 555 47.85 14.08 -20.37
C PRO A 555 48.31 14.32 -18.92
N PRO A 556 49.39 15.09 -18.67
CA PRO A 556 49.97 15.25 -17.34
C PRO A 556 48.95 15.70 -16.26
N GLU A 557 48.13 16.67 -16.57
CA GLU A 557 47.11 17.19 -15.65
C GLU A 557 46.02 16.13 -15.28
N LEU A 558 45.64 15.27 -16.23
CA LEU A 558 44.70 14.22 -15.99
C LEU A 558 45.32 13.08 -15.16
N LYS A 559 46.59 12.76 -15.46
CA LYS A 559 47.36 11.78 -14.70
C LYS A 559 47.54 12.23 -13.24
N GLU A 560 47.90 13.48 -13.00
CA GLU A 560 48.02 14.03 -11.63
C GLU A 560 46.71 13.95 -10.87
N ARG A 561 45.58 14.32 -11.50
CA ARG A 561 44.25 14.18 -10.89
C ARG A 561 43.93 12.73 -10.52
N LEU A 562 44.24 11.76 -11.36
CA LEU A 562 44.01 10.36 -11.09
C LEU A 562 44.91 9.80 -9.98
N LEU A 563 46.18 10.21 -9.93
CA LEU A 563 47.11 9.80 -8.88
C LEU A 563 46.73 10.34 -7.50
N GLY A 564 46.10 11.51 -7.44
CA GLY A 564 45.59 12.12 -6.22
C GLY A 564 44.15 11.70 -5.86
N LEU A 565 43.51 10.88 -6.70
CA LEU A 565 42.11 10.51 -6.48
C LEU A 565 41.98 9.40 -5.42
N GLU A 566 41.16 9.67 -4.42
CA GLU A 566 40.74 8.70 -3.38
C GLU A 566 39.26 8.34 -3.56
N PRO A 567 38.83 7.14 -3.16
CA PRO A 567 37.40 6.75 -3.27
C PRO A 567 36.44 7.76 -2.61
N ALA A 568 36.78 8.28 -1.44
CA ALA A 568 35.96 9.26 -0.73
C ALA A 568 35.83 10.63 -1.44
N ALA A 569 36.71 10.92 -2.43
CA ALA A 569 36.68 12.14 -3.24
C ALA A 569 36.02 11.94 -4.62
N TYR A 570 35.78 10.69 -5.03
CA TYR A 570 35.15 10.37 -6.32
C TYR A 570 33.63 10.40 -6.25
N LEU A 571 33.06 11.57 -5.96
CA LEU A 571 31.62 11.73 -5.64
C LEU A 571 30.83 12.43 -6.76
N GLY A 572 31.48 12.92 -7.80
CA GLY A 572 30.82 13.71 -8.85
C GLY A 572 30.04 14.89 -8.24
N TYR A 573 28.79 15.03 -8.61
CA TYR A 573 27.87 16.06 -8.12
C TYR A 573 26.98 15.59 -6.92
N ALA A 574 27.35 14.53 -6.22
CA ALA A 574 26.46 13.96 -5.20
C ALA A 574 26.12 14.97 -4.08
N ALA A 575 27.10 15.77 -3.65
CA ALA A 575 26.88 16.76 -2.59
C ALA A 575 25.99 17.93 -3.05
N GLU A 576 26.17 18.42 -4.23
CA GLU A 576 25.39 19.52 -4.85
C GLU A 576 23.95 19.03 -5.11
N LEU A 577 23.78 17.81 -5.61
CA LEU A 577 22.47 17.18 -5.80
C LEU A 577 21.73 17.01 -4.47
N ALA A 578 22.43 16.61 -3.42
CA ALA A 578 21.85 16.49 -2.08
C ALA A 578 21.37 17.83 -1.51
N ARG A 579 22.07 18.94 -1.83
CA ARG A 579 21.69 20.30 -1.41
C ARG A 579 20.65 20.95 -2.32
N GLY A 580 20.39 20.38 -3.50
CA GLY A 580 19.52 20.99 -4.51
C GLY A 580 20.17 22.18 -5.23
N GLU A 581 21.50 22.22 -5.27
CA GLU A 581 22.29 23.33 -5.85
C GLU A 581 22.50 23.17 -7.36
N THR A 582 22.37 21.97 -7.91
CA THR A 582 22.36 21.75 -9.36
C THR A 582 21.01 22.20 -9.91
N GLY A 583 21.03 23.13 -10.86
CA GLY A 583 19.79 23.62 -11.49
C GLY A 583 19.00 22.52 -12.16
N SER A 584 18.22 21.82 -11.36
CA SER A 584 17.18 20.91 -11.88
C SER A 584 16.08 21.76 -12.49
N PRO A 585 15.55 21.41 -13.67
CA PRO A 585 14.36 22.08 -14.16
C PRO A 585 13.26 21.99 -13.10
N PRO A 586 12.42 23.01 -12.92
CA PRO A 586 11.28 22.95 -12.01
C PRO A 586 10.40 21.76 -12.39
N ALA A 587 9.99 21.00 -11.38
CA ALA A 587 9.18 19.77 -11.52
C ALA A 587 7.80 20.06 -12.11
#